data_a57180941f404152c5d3803d2f61f063
#
_entry.id   a57180941f404152c5d3803d2f61f063
#
_cell.length_a   1.000
_cell.length_b   1.000
_cell.length_c   1.000
_cell.angle_alpha   90.00
_cell.angle_beta   90.00
_cell.angle_gamma   90.00
#
_symmetry.space_group_name_H-M   'P 1'
#
loop_
_entity.id
_entity.type
_entity.pdbx_description
1 polymer ?
#
loop_
_entity_poly.entity_id
_entity_poly.type
_entity_poly.pdbx_seq_one_letter_code
_entity_poly.pdbx_strand_id
1 'polypeptide(L)'
;MDFHLKRYGNALANHKKWWFLVLAMLGLYLLFAAMTDVTYRVSRVLSPYAPDIPVAAANSPRETLSLKDLVADPDLLFLDEFALTRLKNKLVLLENHGDLGDEKALHRLVHQELSLAVVDDADLRILYTGKDAVVGDLLVTFYTARLTKRIEDGLARIRMIPAVTPLAPVGDVVLVAQRSPWRTDRLLPATLVVLLCSLVVMVLIAIFELLDPAFKSERQMAHYLELPVLGTLPDAAPLLRTIAH
;
A
#
# COMPACT_ATOMS: atom_id res chain seq x y z
N MET A 1 17.10 -18.95 37.37
CA MET A 1 16.38 -18.40 36.20
C MET A 1 16.91 -18.89 34.86
N ASP A 2 18.20 -19.09 34.72
CA ASP A 2 18.85 -19.50 33.44
C ASP A 2 18.46 -20.89 32.91
N PHE A 3 18.04 -21.82 33.79
CA PHE A 3 17.68 -23.17 33.39
C PHE A 3 16.41 -23.20 32.53
N HIS A 4 15.37 -22.49 32.92
CA HIS A 4 14.13 -22.43 32.15
C HIS A 4 14.33 -21.72 30.81
N LEU A 5 15.14 -20.67 30.78
CA LEU A 5 15.47 -19.95 29.54
C LEU A 5 16.20 -20.83 28.53
N LYS A 6 17.19 -21.64 28.98
CA LYS A 6 17.89 -22.61 28.13
C LYS A 6 16.97 -23.71 27.63
N ARG A 7 16.05 -24.18 28.48
CA ARG A 7 15.08 -25.19 28.09
C ARG A 7 14.15 -24.69 26.98
N TYR A 8 13.59 -23.47 27.12
CA TYR A 8 12.78 -22.84 26.08
C TYR A 8 13.57 -22.59 24.78
N GLY A 9 14.81 -22.15 24.88
CA GLY A 9 15.65 -21.95 23.72
C GLY A 9 15.87 -23.24 22.91
N ASN A 10 16.14 -24.36 23.59
CA ASN A 10 16.27 -25.67 22.96
C ASN A 10 14.95 -26.19 22.38
N ALA A 11 13.82 -25.97 23.07
CA ALA A 11 12.51 -26.34 22.57
C ALA A 11 12.18 -25.56 21.27
N LEU A 12 12.45 -24.27 21.26
CA LEU A 12 12.28 -23.42 20.07
C LEU A 12 13.10 -23.92 18.88
N ALA A 13 14.36 -24.34 19.14
CA ALA A 13 15.26 -24.87 18.11
C ALA A 13 14.79 -26.23 17.57
N ASN A 14 14.25 -27.09 18.43
CA ASN A 14 13.74 -28.42 18.06
C ASN A 14 12.43 -28.34 17.26
N HIS A 15 11.61 -27.34 17.56
CA HIS A 15 10.31 -27.15 16.93
C HIS A 15 10.34 -26.21 15.71
N LYS A 16 11.44 -26.18 14.95
CA LYS A 16 11.60 -25.34 13.74
C LYS A 16 10.43 -25.44 12.75
N LYS A 17 9.80 -26.60 12.65
CA LYS A 17 8.67 -26.84 11.75
C LYS A 17 7.45 -25.96 12.06
N TRP A 18 7.29 -25.53 13.31
CA TRP A 18 6.16 -24.69 13.70
C TRP A 18 6.24 -23.25 13.14
N TRP A 19 7.45 -22.81 12.80
CA TRP A 19 7.64 -21.50 12.15
C TRP A 19 7.05 -21.45 10.73
N PHE A 20 6.91 -22.60 10.07
CA PHE A 20 6.19 -22.65 8.80
C PHE A 20 4.71 -22.25 8.95
N LEU A 21 4.11 -22.42 10.10
CA LEU A 21 2.74 -22.01 10.39
C LEU A 21 2.62 -20.49 10.37
N VAL A 22 3.62 -19.77 10.90
CA VAL A 22 3.67 -18.29 10.85
C VAL A 22 3.77 -17.82 9.40
N LEU A 23 4.65 -18.44 8.59
CA LEU A 23 4.78 -18.11 7.17
C LEU A 23 3.52 -18.45 6.38
N ALA A 24 2.87 -19.56 6.68
CA ALA A 24 1.61 -19.94 6.04
C ALA A 24 0.49 -18.94 6.34
N MET A 25 0.38 -18.49 7.59
CA MET A 25 -0.61 -17.47 7.99
C MET A 25 -0.32 -16.11 7.34
N LEU A 26 0.95 -15.71 7.24
CA LEU A 26 1.32 -14.51 6.50
C LEU A 26 0.96 -14.63 5.02
N GLY A 27 1.27 -15.78 4.40
CA GLY A 27 0.92 -16.05 3.01
C GLY A 27 -0.59 -15.99 2.78
N LEU A 28 -1.38 -16.60 3.66
CA LEU A 28 -2.84 -16.56 3.62
C LEU A 28 -3.37 -15.13 3.76
N TYR A 29 -2.83 -14.36 4.69
CA TYR A 29 -3.18 -12.94 4.86
C TYR A 29 -2.90 -12.14 3.60
N LEU A 30 -1.70 -12.27 3.01
CA LEU A 30 -1.33 -11.55 1.78
C LEU A 30 -2.21 -11.96 0.60
N LEU A 31 -2.53 -13.24 0.48
CA LEU A 31 -3.43 -13.76 -0.55
C LEU A 31 -4.84 -13.19 -0.39
N PHE A 32 -5.39 -13.21 0.82
CA PHE A 32 -6.70 -12.63 1.11
C PHE A 32 -6.72 -11.13 0.86
N ALA A 33 -5.69 -10.40 1.32
CA ALA A 33 -5.56 -8.97 1.08
C ALA A 33 -5.43 -8.64 -0.42
N ALA A 34 -4.73 -9.47 -1.20
CA ALA A 34 -4.65 -9.29 -2.66
C ALA A 34 -5.99 -9.52 -3.37
N MET A 35 -6.85 -10.38 -2.82
CA MET A 35 -8.16 -10.66 -3.41
C MET A 35 -9.22 -9.60 -3.06
N THR A 36 -9.14 -9.01 -1.86
CA THR A 36 -10.19 -8.09 -1.35
C THR A 36 -10.00 -6.66 -1.77
N ASP A 37 -8.75 -6.16 -1.84
CA ASP A 37 -8.47 -4.76 -2.13
C ASP A 37 -8.07 -4.57 -3.60
N VAL A 38 -8.99 -4.07 -4.39
CA VAL A 38 -8.73 -3.60 -5.74
C VAL A 38 -8.46 -2.11 -5.69
N THR A 39 -7.36 -1.67 -6.28
CA THR A 39 -7.08 -0.24 -6.52
C THR A 39 -7.31 0.04 -7.98
N TYR A 40 -8.08 1.05 -8.26
CA TYR A 40 -8.35 1.51 -9.62
C TYR A 40 -7.38 2.64 -9.97
N ARG A 41 -6.72 2.49 -11.11
CA ARG A 41 -5.95 3.56 -11.72
C ARG A 41 -6.72 4.06 -12.91
N VAL A 42 -7.19 5.31 -12.80
CA VAL A 42 -7.95 5.98 -13.88
C VAL A 42 -7.09 7.11 -14.41
N SER A 43 -6.84 7.13 -15.70
CA SER A 43 -5.99 8.16 -16.29
C SER A 43 -6.50 8.64 -17.62
N ARG A 44 -6.20 9.91 -17.92
CA ARG A 44 -6.42 10.52 -19.23
C ARG A 44 -5.20 11.28 -19.67
N VAL A 45 -4.86 11.12 -20.93
CA VAL A 45 -3.72 11.77 -21.56
C VAL A 45 -4.21 13.01 -22.32
N LEU A 46 -3.45 14.08 -22.22
CA LEU A 46 -3.68 15.33 -22.95
C LEU A 46 -2.40 15.65 -23.75
N SER A 47 -2.56 15.96 -25.01
CA SER A 47 -1.47 16.23 -25.95
C SER A 47 -1.85 17.40 -26.87
N PRO A 48 -0.87 18.18 -27.40
CA PRO A 48 0.54 18.16 -27.05
C PRO A 48 0.83 18.96 -25.77
N TYR A 49 1.75 18.48 -24.95
CA TYR A 49 2.25 19.25 -23.81
C TYR A 49 3.28 20.28 -24.27
N ALA A 50 3.07 21.54 -23.90
CA ALA A 50 4.08 22.57 -24.03
C ALA A 50 4.17 23.34 -22.69
N PRO A 51 5.38 23.44 -22.10
CA PRO A 51 5.57 23.99 -20.75
C PRO A 51 5.13 25.46 -20.62
N ASP A 52 5.22 26.22 -21.70
CA ASP A 52 4.94 27.66 -21.74
C ASP A 52 3.48 28.00 -22.08
N ILE A 53 2.60 26.99 -22.20
CA ILE A 53 1.17 27.24 -22.43
C ILE A 53 0.61 28.05 -21.26
N PRO A 54 -0.03 29.20 -21.54
CA PRO A 54 -0.64 30.03 -20.52
C PRO A 54 -1.92 29.39 -19.99
N VAL A 55 -2.01 29.30 -18.68
CA VAL A 55 -3.17 28.78 -17.95
C VAL A 55 -3.76 29.92 -17.13
N ALA A 56 -5.05 30.17 -17.23
CA ALA A 56 -5.71 31.18 -16.43
C ALA A 56 -5.63 30.83 -14.95
N ALA A 57 -5.15 31.74 -14.10
CA ALA A 57 -5.17 31.56 -12.67
C ALA A 57 -6.60 31.53 -12.13
N ALA A 58 -6.86 30.66 -11.12
CA ALA A 58 -8.19 30.51 -10.57
C ALA A 58 -8.66 31.72 -9.78
N ASN A 59 -7.73 32.32 -9.00
CA ASN A 59 -8.03 33.34 -8.03
C ASN A 59 -7.82 34.76 -8.54
N SER A 60 -7.35 34.93 -9.79
CA SER A 60 -7.08 36.23 -10.37
C SER A 60 -7.56 36.29 -11.81
N PRO A 61 -8.46 37.23 -12.16
CA PRO A 61 -8.96 37.36 -13.54
C PRO A 61 -7.92 37.89 -14.53
N ARG A 62 -6.78 38.37 -14.03
CA ARG A 62 -5.72 38.97 -14.87
C ARG A 62 -4.42 38.15 -14.92
N GLU A 63 -4.23 37.23 -14.01
CA GLU A 63 -3.01 36.45 -13.95
C GLU A 63 -3.10 35.18 -14.81
N THR A 64 -1.99 34.87 -15.45
CA THR A 64 -1.78 33.61 -16.16
C THR A 64 -0.57 32.92 -15.56
N LEU A 65 -0.67 31.62 -15.35
CA LEU A 65 0.41 30.74 -14.94
C LEU A 65 0.92 29.98 -16.16
N SER A 66 2.15 29.50 -16.11
CA SER A 66 2.60 28.55 -17.12
C SER A 66 2.08 27.15 -16.79
N LEU A 67 1.90 26.31 -17.81
CA LEU A 67 1.51 24.91 -17.58
C LEU A 67 2.59 24.17 -16.78
N LYS A 68 3.84 24.57 -16.90
CA LYS A 68 4.96 24.06 -16.11
C LYS A 68 4.78 24.33 -14.61
N ASP A 69 4.35 25.55 -14.24
CA ASP A 69 4.09 25.91 -12.84
C ASP A 69 2.94 25.08 -12.26
N LEU A 70 1.93 24.80 -13.09
CA LEU A 70 0.80 23.97 -12.67
C LEU A 70 1.19 22.50 -12.49
N VAL A 71 2.14 22.00 -13.26
CA VAL A 71 2.69 20.65 -13.08
C VAL A 71 3.57 20.58 -11.83
N ALA A 72 4.31 21.65 -11.53
CA ALA A 72 5.13 21.73 -10.33
C ALA A 72 4.29 21.80 -9.04
N ASP A 73 3.13 22.48 -9.11
CA ASP A 73 2.19 22.60 -8.02
C ASP A 73 0.77 22.25 -8.51
N PRO A 74 0.40 20.96 -8.54
CA PRO A 74 -0.91 20.51 -9.01
C PRO A 74 -2.07 20.97 -8.15
N ASP A 75 -1.81 21.34 -6.89
CA ASP A 75 -2.82 21.80 -5.95
C ASP A 75 -3.50 23.10 -6.43
N LEU A 76 -2.79 23.93 -7.21
CA LEU A 76 -3.35 25.10 -7.88
C LEU A 76 -4.51 24.77 -8.86
N LEU A 77 -4.54 23.54 -9.36
CA LEU A 77 -5.65 23.05 -10.19
C LEU A 77 -6.67 22.29 -9.36
N PHE A 78 -6.20 21.43 -8.48
CA PHE A 78 -7.03 20.44 -7.80
C PHE A 78 -7.76 21.01 -6.59
N LEU A 79 -7.12 21.88 -5.81
CA LEU A 79 -7.65 22.41 -4.55
C LEU A 79 -8.30 23.80 -4.68
N ASP A 80 -8.64 24.21 -5.89
CA ASP A 80 -9.40 25.45 -6.09
C ASP A 80 -10.82 25.33 -5.49
N GLU A 81 -11.16 26.27 -4.64
CA GLU A 81 -12.42 26.32 -3.86
C GLU A 81 -13.67 26.20 -4.75
N PHE A 82 -13.69 26.90 -5.91
CA PHE A 82 -14.78 26.78 -6.88
C PHE A 82 -14.85 25.39 -7.51
N ALA A 83 -13.71 24.74 -7.74
CA ALA A 83 -13.69 23.39 -8.26
C ALA A 83 -14.24 22.40 -7.25
N LEU A 84 -13.80 22.48 -6.00
CA LEU A 84 -14.24 21.60 -4.92
C LEU A 84 -15.75 21.73 -4.68
N THR A 85 -16.29 22.95 -4.67
CA THR A 85 -17.74 23.17 -4.51
C THR A 85 -18.55 22.56 -5.66
N ARG A 86 -18.10 22.72 -6.91
CA ARG A 86 -18.78 22.10 -8.06
C ARG A 86 -18.66 20.59 -8.06
N LEU A 87 -17.49 20.08 -7.68
CA LEU A 87 -17.23 18.65 -7.58
C LEU A 87 -18.09 18.01 -6.49
N LYS A 88 -18.19 18.66 -5.33
CA LYS A 88 -19.11 18.26 -4.25
C LYS A 88 -20.53 18.08 -4.75
N ASN A 89 -21.07 19.08 -5.45
CA ASN A 89 -22.42 19.01 -6.00
C ASN A 89 -22.61 17.86 -7.00
N LYS A 90 -21.57 17.52 -7.78
CA LYS A 90 -21.62 16.37 -8.69
C LYS A 90 -21.54 15.03 -7.95
N LEU A 91 -20.71 14.93 -6.90
CA LEU A 91 -20.57 13.72 -6.11
C LEU A 91 -21.81 13.40 -5.28
N VAL A 92 -22.49 14.41 -4.75
CA VAL A 92 -23.77 14.25 -4.03
C VAL A 92 -24.86 13.64 -4.93
N LEU A 93 -24.79 13.85 -6.25
CA LEU A 93 -25.71 13.24 -7.20
C LEU A 93 -25.43 11.74 -7.45
N LEU A 94 -24.27 11.23 -7.03
CA LEU A 94 -23.95 9.82 -7.07
C LEU A 94 -24.49 9.16 -5.80
N GLU A 95 -25.56 8.40 -5.90
CA GLU A 95 -26.39 7.85 -4.80
C GLU A 95 -25.63 7.12 -3.68
N ASN A 96 -24.41 6.64 -3.91
CA ASN A 96 -23.65 5.82 -2.95
C ASN A 96 -22.48 6.53 -2.27
N HIS A 97 -22.30 7.85 -2.46
CA HIS A 97 -21.09 8.57 -2.03
C HIS A 97 -21.37 9.76 -1.10
N GLY A 98 -22.44 9.66 -0.29
CA GLY A 98 -22.84 10.69 0.66
C GLY A 98 -21.73 11.12 1.65
N ASP A 99 -20.82 10.21 2.01
CA ASP A 99 -19.68 10.50 2.89
C ASP A 99 -18.64 11.45 2.27
N LEU A 100 -18.60 11.55 0.94
CA LEU A 100 -17.73 12.51 0.22
C LEU A 100 -18.33 13.92 0.18
N GLY A 101 -19.50 14.13 0.76
CA GLY A 101 -20.11 15.45 0.95
C GLY A 101 -19.41 16.33 1.99
N ASP A 102 -18.51 15.76 2.83
CA ASP A 102 -17.66 16.54 3.72
C ASP A 102 -16.49 17.16 2.93
N GLU A 103 -16.36 18.47 3.00
CA GLU A 103 -15.34 19.25 2.30
C GLU A 103 -13.92 18.81 2.66
N LYS A 104 -13.69 18.45 3.94
CA LYS A 104 -12.38 17.96 4.40
C LYS A 104 -12.06 16.56 3.84
N ALA A 105 -13.06 15.72 3.68
CA ALA A 105 -12.90 14.40 3.10
C ALA A 105 -12.59 14.52 1.60
N LEU A 106 -13.31 15.38 0.91
CA LEU A 106 -13.09 15.67 -0.51
C LEU A 106 -11.72 16.29 -0.77
N HIS A 107 -11.29 17.25 0.05
CA HIS A 107 -9.96 17.84 -0.05
C HIS A 107 -8.85 16.80 0.12
N ARG A 108 -8.96 15.92 1.11
CA ARG A 108 -8.00 14.83 1.33
C ARG A 108 -7.98 13.85 0.17
N LEU A 109 -9.14 13.46 -0.33
CA LEU A 109 -9.25 12.54 -1.47
C LEU A 109 -8.56 13.12 -2.71
N VAL A 110 -8.88 14.37 -3.05
CA VAL A 110 -8.31 15.04 -4.22
C VAL A 110 -6.79 15.19 -4.10
N HIS A 111 -6.29 15.62 -2.93
CA HIS A 111 -4.86 15.80 -2.70
C HIS A 111 -4.07 14.47 -2.68
N GLN A 112 -4.65 13.39 -2.18
CA GLN A 112 -3.96 12.11 -2.01
C GLN A 112 -4.07 11.18 -3.22
N GLU A 113 -5.20 11.22 -3.93
CA GLU A 113 -5.53 10.24 -4.95
C GLU A 113 -5.40 10.79 -6.39
N LEU A 114 -5.30 12.12 -6.56
CA LEU A 114 -5.07 12.74 -7.87
C LEU A 114 -3.63 13.19 -8.03
N SER A 115 -3.10 13.01 -9.23
CA SER A 115 -1.78 13.50 -9.60
C SER A 115 -1.76 13.98 -11.06
N LEU A 116 -0.88 14.94 -11.32
CA LEU A 116 -0.62 15.49 -12.64
C LEU A 116 0.84 15.19 -12.99
N ALA A 117 1.09 14.52 -14.08
CA ALA A 117 2.43 14.11 -14.49
C ALA A 117 2.66 14.32 -15.99
N VAL A 118 3.86 14.73 -16.35
CA VAL A 118 4.30 14.76 -17.74
C VAL A 118 4.81 13.37 -18.11
N VAL A 119 4.40 12.89 -19.26
CA VAL A 119 4.78 11.59 -19.81
C VAL A 119 5.48 11.82 -21.15
N ASP A 120 6.67 11.25 -21.31
CA ASP A 120 7.47 11.29 -22.53
C ASP A 120 7.74 12.72 -23.06
N ASP A 121 7.81 13.72 -22.16
CA ASP A 121 8.01 15.15 -22.45
C ASP A 121 7.03 15.80 -23.47
N ALA A 122 6.10 15.03 -23.99
CA ALA A 122 5.15 15.45 -25.02
C ALA A 122 3.69 15.39 -24.57
N ASP A 123 3.40 14.66 -23.51
CA ASP A 123 2.05 14.37 -23.04
C ASP A 123 1.88 14.71 -21.57
N LEU A 124 0.73 15.27 -21.22
CA LEU A 124 0.31 15.52 -19.85
C LEU A 124 -0.72 14.46 -19.44
N ARG A 125 -0.55 13.86 -18.28
CA ARG A 125 -1.47 12.84 -17.77
C ARG A 125 -2.08 13.28 -16.45
N ILE A 126 -3.40 13.26 -16.37
CA ILE A 126 -4.14 13.31 -15.12
C ILE A 126 -4.38 11.87 -14.68
N LEU A 127 -3.96 11.54 -13.45
CA LEU A 127 -4.02 10.20 -12.90
C LEU A 127 -4.75 10.22 -11.56
N TYR A 128 -5.72 9.36 -11.44
CA TYR A 128 -6.38 9.01 -10.19
C TYR A 128 -5.92 7.62 -9.74
N THR A 129 -5.66 7.46 -8.45
CA THR A 129 -5.30 6.16 -7.85
C THR A 129 -6.08 5.98 -6.56
N GLY A 130 -7.19 5.28 -6.60
CA GLY A 130 -8.09 5.12 -5.46
C GLY A 130 -8.86 3.80 -5.47
N LYS A 131 -9.81 3.68 -4.54
CA LYS A 131 -10.61 2.46 -4.36
C LYS A 131 -11.87 2.42 -5.22
N ASP A 132 -12.32 3.55 -5.72
CA ASP A 132 -13.57 3.67 -6.46
C ASP A 132 -13.32 4.10 -7.91
N ALA A 133 -13.69 3.23 -8.84
CA ALA A 133 -13.53 3.47 -10.26
C ALA A 133 -14.46 4.58 -10.79
N VAL A 134 -15.68 4.67 -10.24
CA VAL A 134 -16.69 5.65 -10.69
C VAL A 134 -16.28 7.05 -10.25
N VAL A 135 -15.84 7.19 -9.00
CA VAL A 135 -15.30 8.45 -8.48
C VAL A 135 -14.06 8.86 -9.29
N GLY A 136 -13.17 7.90 -9.59
CA GLY A 136 -11.98 8.16 -10.38
C GLY A 136 -12.28 8.67 -11.79
N ASP A 137 -13.21 8.06 -12.49
CA ASP A 137 -13.64 8.49 -13.82
C ASP A 137 -14.24 9.90 -13.79
N LEU A 138 -15.12 10.18 -12.83
CA LEU A 138 -15.72 11.49 -12.65
C LEU A 138 -14.66 12.57 -12.36
N LEU A 139 -13.69 12.26 -11.47
CA LEU A 139 -12.61 13.18 -11.11
C LEU A 139 -11.72 13.50 -12.30
N VAL A 140 -11.23 12.46 -12.98
CA VAL A 140 -10.34 12.62 -14.14
C VAL A 140 -11.05 13.40 -15.26
N THR A 141 -12.30 13.08 -15.54
CA THR A 141 -13.09 13.79 -16.55
C THR A 141 -13.34 15.24 -16.16
N PHE A 142 -13.71 15.50 -14.91
CA PHE A 142 -13.94 16.84 -14.39
C PHE A 142 -12.70 17.74 -14.48
N TYR A 143 -11.56 17.24 -14.00
CA TYR A 143 -10.31 18.02 -13.99
C TYR A 143 -9.71 18.16 -15.38
N THR A 144 -9.88 17.18 -16.25
CA THR A 144 -9.51 17.29 -17.66
C THR A 144 -10.27 18.46 -18.33
N ALA A 145 -11.58 18.48 -18.23
CA ALA A 145 -12.41 19.54 -18.80
C ALA A 145 -12.07 20.92 -18.22
N ARG A 146 -11.79 20.95 -16.90
CA ARG A 146 -11.39 22.18 -16.23
C ARG A 146 -10.04 22.71 -16.72
N LEU A 147 -9.05 21.83 -16.83
CA LEU A 147 -7.71 22.19 -17.31
C LEU A 147 -7.78 22.73 -18.72
N THR A 148 -8.47 22.03 -19.62
CA THR A 148 -8.66 22.48 -21.02
C THR A 148 -9.30 23.87 -21.07
N LYS A 149 -10.36 24.09 -20.30
CA LYS A 149 -11.01 25.40 -20.24
C LYS A 149 -10.09 26.51 -19.71
N ARG A 150 -9.31 26.23 -18.62
CA ARG A 150 -8.36 27.22 -18.10
C ARG A 150 -7.24 27.57 -19.08
N ILE A 151 -6.86 26.63 -19.92
CA ILE A 151 -5.88 26.86 -21.01
C ILE A 151 -6.53 27.73 -22.10
N GLU A 152 -7.76 27.41 -22.53
CA GLU A 152 -8.49 28.22 -23.51
C GLU A 152 -8.66 29.66 -23.02
N ASP A 153 -9.07 29.83 -21.76
CA ASP A 153 -9.22 31.15 -21.13
C ASP A 153 -7.84 31.87 -21.02
N GLY A 154 -6.75 31.16 -20.77
CA GLY A 154 -5.39 31.71 -20.73
C GLY A 154 -4.92 32.20 -22.10
N LEU A 155 -5.10 31.40 -23.14
CA LEU A 155 -4.80 31.74 -24.53
C LEU A 155 -5.61 32.94 -25.02
N ALA A 156 -6.90 32.98 -24.70
CA ALA A 156 -7.79 34.10 -25.05
C ALA A 156 -7.34 35.41 -24.39
N ARG A 157 -6.81 35.38 -23.16
CA ARG A 157 -6.30 36.59 -22.46
C ARG A 157 -5.08 37.19 -23.09
N ILE A 158 -4.15 36.37 -23.61
CA ILE A 158 -2.90 36.84 -24.19
C ILE A 158 -3.10 37.34 -25.64
N ARG A 159 -4.32 37.21 -26.19
CA ARG A 159 -4.62 37.54 -27.58
C ARG A 159 -3.66 36.88 -28.59
N MET A 160 -3.06 35.76 -28.20
CA MET A 160 -2.27 34.96 -29.12
C MET A 160 -3.21 34.33 -30.14
N ILE A 161 -3.06 34.72 -31.38
CA ILE A 161 -3.63 34.03 -32.54
C ILE A 161 -3.11 32.59 -32.47
N PRO A 162 -3.93 31.57 -32.69
CA PRO A 162 -3.61 30.17 -32.35
C PRO A 162 -2.54 29.57 -33.28
N ALA A 163 -1.29 29.91 -33.01
CA ALA A 163 -0.16 29.13 -33.51
C ALA A 163 0.13 27.92 -32.57
N VAL A 164 -0.44 27.94 -31.39
CA VAL A 164 -0.30 26.86 -30.40
C VAL A 164 -1.53 25.99 -30.47
N THR A 165 -1.36 24.74 -30.83
CA THR A 165 -2.43 23.72 -30.75
C THR A 165 -2.87 23.61 -29.31
N PRO A 166 -4.18 23.85 -29.01
CA PRO A 166 -4.68 23.75 -27.65
C PRO A 166 -4.50 22.31 -27.14
N LEU A 167 -4.12 22.17 -25.89
CA LEU A 167 -4.02 20.89 -25.23
C LEU A 167 -5.38 20.18 -25.29
N ALA A 168 -5.43 19.06 -25.96
CA ALA A 168 -6.66 18.30 -26.15
C ALA A 168 -6.53 16.90 -25.52
N PRO A 169 -7.61 16.36 -24.96
CA PRO A 169 -7.61 14.99 -24.48
C PRO A 169 -7.44 14.01 -25.66
N VAL A 170 -6.47 13.10 -25.53
CA VAL A 170 -6.21 12.07 -26.53
C VAL A 170 -6.78 10.74 -26.02
N GLY A 171 -7.77 10.23 -26.76
CA GLY A 171 -8.43 8.97 -26.40
C GLY A 171 -9.40 9.06 -25.22
N ASP A 172 -9.91 7.90 -24.86
CA ASP A 172 -10.84 7.73 -23.75
C ASP A 172 -10.10 7.61 -22.41
N VAL A 173 -10.86 7.70 -21.33
CA VAL A 173 -10.36 7.45 -19.97
C VAL A 173 -9.93 5.99 -19.86
N VAL A 174 -8.67 5.76 -19.51
CA VAL A 174 -8.13 4.41 -19.32
C VAL A 174 -8.30 4.00 -17.86
N LEU A 175 -9.07 2.94 -17.64
CA LEU A 175 -9.32 2.36 -16.32
C LEU A 175 -8.57 1.03 -16.20
N VAL A 176 -7.65 0.96 -15.25
CA VAL A 176 -6.88 -0.26 -14.94
C VAL A 176 -7.13 -0.65 -13.49
N ALA A 177 -7.68 -1.85 -13.29
CA ALA A 177 -7.79 -2.44 -11.97
C ALA A 177 -6.43 -3.05 -11.57
N GLN A 178 -5.79 -2.49 -10.58
CA GLN A 178 -4.51 -2.95 -10.08
C GLN A 178 -4.69 -3.73 -8.78
N ARG A 179 -4.32 -5.01 -8.80
CA ARG A 179 -4.25 -5.87 -7.61
C ARG A 179 -2.78 -6.03 -7.24
N SER A 180 -2.34 -5.36 -6.20
CA SER A 180 -0.95 -5.50 -5.73
C SER A 180 -0.93 -5.99 -4.29
N PRO A 181 -0.27 -7.14 -4.00
CA PRO A 181 -0.07 -7.60 -2.63
C PRO A 181 0.91 -6.73 -1.84
N TRP A 182 1.80 -6.00 -2.53
CA TRP A 182 2.89 -5.23 -1.95
C TRP A 182 2.56 -3.74 -1.83
N ARG A 183 1.52 -3.41 -1.09
CA ARG A 183 1.19 -2.00 -0.80
C ARG A 183 1.79 -1.59 0.54
N THR A 184 2.26 -0.34 0.62
CA THR A 184 2.90 0.20 1.83
C THR A 184 1.94 0.23 3.03
N ASP A 185 0.65 0.48 2.79
CA ASP A 185 -0.41 0.47 3.80
C ASP A 185 -0.67 -0.92 4.41
N ARG A 186 -0.22 -2.00 3.75
CA ARG A 186 -0.36 -3.38 4.24
C ARG A 186 0.82 -3.85 5.09
N LEU A 187 1.93 -3.13 5.08
CA LEU A 187 3.11 -3.52 5.85
C LEU A 187 2.82 -3.55 7.36
N LEU A 188 2.10 -2.53 7.86
CA LEU A 188 1.76 -2.45 9.27
C LEU A 188 0.83 -3.59 9.72
N PRO A 189 -0.32 -3.88 9.08
CA PRO A 189 -1.13 -5.03 9.46
C PRO A 189 -0.42 -6.37 9.21
N ALA A 190 0.42 -6.51 8.18
CA ALA A 190 1.19 -7.72 7.94
C ALA A 190 2.20 -7.99 9.06
N THR A 191 2.92 -6.98 9.53
CA THR A 191 3.83 -7.12 10.68
C THR A 191 3.10 -7.49 11.96
N LEU A 192 1.90 -6.93 12.18
CA LEU A 192 1.06 -7.26 13.33
C LEU A 192 0.59 -8.71 13.28
N VAL A 193 0.20 -9.23 12.12
CA VAL A 193 -0.17 -10.64 11.92
C VAL A 193 1.02 -11.55 12.24
N VAL A 194 2.22 -11.25 11.73
CA VAL A 194 3.44 -12.03 12.01
C VAL A 194 3.75 -12.04 13.51
N LEU A 195 3.67 -10.89 14.17
CA LEU A 195 3.97 -10.77 15.59
C LEU A 195 2.96 -11.57 16.42
N LEU A 196 1.67 -11.44 16.13
CA LEU A 196 0.61 -12.17 16.84
C LEU A 196 0.74 -13.69 16.63
N CYS A 197 0.95 -14.15 15.40
CA CYS A 197 1.15 -15.56 15.10
C CYS A 197 2.43 -16.11 15.77
N SER A 198 3.51 -15.34 15.78
CA SER A 198 4.75 -15.73 16.46
C SER A 198 4.53 -15.90 17.97
N LEU A 199 3.78 -14.98 18.59
CA LEU A 199 3.44 -15.06 20.02
C LEU A 199 2.60 -16.30 20.30
N VAL A 200 1.58 -16.59 19.49
CA VAL A 200 0.75 -17.79 19.65
C VAL A 200 1.60 -19.05 19.50
N VAL A 201 2.48 -19.14 18.52
CA VAL A 201 3.38 -20.29 18.34
C VAL A 201 4.31 -20.45 19.54
N MET A 202 4.87 -19.35 20.06
CA MET A 202 5.71 -19.41 21.28
C MET A 202 4.95 -19.92 22.50
N VAL A 203 3.72 -19.45 22.68
CA VAL A 203 2.85 -19.91 23.80
C VAL A 203 2.52 -21.39 23.63
N LEU A 204 2.17 -21.84 22.44
CA LEU A 204 1.90 -23.26 22.16
C LEU A 204 3.12 -24.14 22.44
N ILE A 205 4.32 -23.75 22.00
CA ILE A 205 5.56 -24.48 22.29
C ILE A 205 5.80 -24.51 23.79
N ALA A 206 5.57 -23.43 24.52
CA ALA A 206 5.69 -23.40 25.96
C ALA A 206 4.72 -24.35 26.65
N ILE A 207 3.45 -24.38 26.22
CA ILE A 207 2.44 -25.29 26.74
C ILE A 207 2.85 -26.76 26.48
N PHE A 208 3.24 -27.09 25.26
CA PHE A 208 3.69 -28.45 24.94
C PHE A 208 4.91 -28.86 25.77
N GLU A 209 5.85 -27.93 25.97
CA GLU A 209 7.04 -28.21 26.80
C GLU A 209 6.70 -28.42 28.28
N LEU A 210 5.67 -27.71 28.79
CA LEU A 210 5.18 -27.89 30.17
C LEU A 210 4.38 -29.18 30.35
N LEU A 211 3.61 -29.59 29.32
CA LEU A 211 2.80 -30.79 29.34
C LEU A 211 3.61 -32.07 29.05
N ASP A 212 4.82 -31.93 28.49
CA ASP A 212 5.69 -33.08 28.22
C ASP A 212 6.37 -33.53 29.52
N PRO A 213 5.94 -34.65 30.13
CA PRO A 213 6.48 -35.17 31.38
C PRO A 213 7.86 -35.85 31.15
N ALA A 214 8.32 -35.96 29.91
CA ALA A 214 9.57 -36.67 29.61
C ALA A 214 10.79 -35.91 30.14
N PHE A 215 11.62 -36.64 30.88
CA PHE A 215 12.94 -36.13 31.30
C PHE A 215 13.86 -36.03 30.06
N LYS A 216 14.19 -34.81 29.65
CA LYS A 216 15.00 -34.56 28.44
C LYS A 216 16.50 -34.60 28.70
N SER A 217 16.91 -34.74 29.93
CA SER A 217 18.32 -34.92 30.30
C SER A 217 18.47 -35.72 31.57
N GLU A 218 19.56 -36.50 31.66
CA GLU A 218 19.95 -37.28 32.83
C GLU A 218 20.09 -36.39 34.08
N ARG A 219 20.54 -35.16 33.91
CA ARG A 219 20.64 -34.15 34.98
C ARG A 219 19.29 -33.73 35.51
N GLN A 220 18.26 -33.67 34.68
CA GLN A 220 16.89 -33.40 35.15
C GLN A 220 16.35 -34.55 35.96
N MET A 221 16.58 -35.78 35.49
CA MET A 221 16.16 -36.99 36.20
C MET A 221 16.85 -37.09 37.57
N ALA A 222 18.16 -36.87 37.62
CA ALA A 222 18.92 -36.87 38.84
C ALA A 222 18.46 -35.80 39.84
N HIS A 223 18.15 -34.62 39.37
CA HIS A 223 17.67 -33.53 40.22
C HIS A 223 16.25 -33.80 40.75
N TYR A 224 15.35 -34.38 39.95
CA TYR A 224 14.00 -34.72 40.36
C TYR A 224 13.91 -35.92 41.31
N LEU A 225 14.82 -36.88 41.10
CA LEU A 225 14.87 -38.11 41.90
C LEU A 225 15.81 -38.00 43.10
N GLU A 226 16.47 -36.84 43.26
CA GLU A 226 17.51 -36.62 44.31
C GLU A 226 18.60 -37.69 44.29
N LEU A 227 18.84 -38.32 43.13
CA LEU A 227 19.83 -39.37 42.96
C LEU A 227 21.12 -38.81 42.34
N PRO A 228 22.29 -39.26 42.82
CA PRO A 228 23.53 -38.87 42.20
C PRO A 228 23.65 -39.48 40.79
N VAL A 229 24.11 -38.68 39.80
CA VAL A 229 24.41 -39.19 38.45
C VAL A 229 25.69 -40.02 38.55
N LEU A 230 25.57 -41.33 38.44
CA LEU A 230 26.70 -42.26 38.54
C LEU A 230 27.56 -42.33 37.27
N GLY A 231 27.12 -41.71 36.20
CA GLY A 231 27.81 -41.62 34.90
C GLY A 231 26.90 -41.87 33.73
N THR A 232 27.26 -41.36 32.57
CA THR A 232 26.57 -41.62 31.31
C THR A 232 27.22 -42.82 30.63
N LEU A 233 26.39 -43.77 30.16
CA LEU A 233 26.88 -44.82 29.25
C LEU A 233 27.33 -44.13 27.95
N PRO A 234 28.56 -44.39 27.49
CA PRO A 234 29.03 -43.84 26.22
C PRO A 234 28.16 -44.36 25.08
N ASP A 235 27.89 -43.48 24.10
CA ASP A 235 27.10 -43.82 22.92
C ASP A 235 27.78 -44.99 22.19
N ALA A 236 27.13 -46.14 22.11
CA ALA A 236 27.60 -47.34 21.44
C ALA A 236 27.45 -47.29 19.90
N ALA A 237 26.81 -46.28 19.36
CA ALA A 237 26.57 -46.15 17.92
C ALA A 237 27.89 -46.17 17.09
N PRO A 238 28.98 -45.56 17.50
CA PRO A 238 30.26 -45.69 16.75
C PRO A 238 30.81 -47.10 16.75
N LEU A 239 30.62 -47.89 17.82
CA LEU A 239 31.09 -49.27 17.90
C LEU A 239 30.30 -50.22 16.98
N LEU A 240 29.01 -50.00 16.81
CA LEU A 240 28.17 -50.78 15.89
C LEU A 240 28.54 -50.57 14.41
N ARG A 241 29.02 -49.38 14.05
CA ARG A 241 29.50 -49.09 12.68
C ARG A 241 30.80 -49.78 12.35
N THR A 242 31.64 -50.08 13.33
CA THR A 242 32.95 -50.76 13.10
C THR A 242 32.79 -52.26 12.95
N ILE A 243 31.68 -52.88 13.42
CA ILE A 243 31.44 -54.32 13.33
C ILE A 243 30.70 -54.69 12.02
N ALA A 244 30.12 -53.68 11.32
CA ALA A 244 29.37 -53.88 10.07
C ALA A 244 30.22 -53.76 8.79
N HIS A 245 31.54 -53.72 8.91
CA HIS A 245 32.53 -53.81 7.84
C HIS A 245 33.41 -55.05 8.07
#